data_9dee92a91921fcdd1dc0412cadf62c87
#
_entry.id   9dee92a91921fcdd1dc0412cadf62c87
#
_cell.length_a   1.000
_cell.length_b   1.000
_cell.length_c   1.000
_cell.angle_alpha   90.00
_cell.angle_beta   90.00
_cell.angle_gamma   90.00
#
_symmetry.space_group_name_H-M   'P 1'
#
loop_
_entity.id
_entity.type
_entity.pdbx_description
1 polymer ?
#
loop_
_entity_poly.entity_id
_entity_poly.type
_entity_poly.pdbx_seq_one_letter_code
_entity_poly.pdbx_strand_id
1 'polypeptide(L)'
;MLGSAPALRLELKGSAGGPDVRALQEAAILADLSADKGALGTLRNLASRGTRSAIRDALAARASGKSAELSPELAKTLDEWAAERTVSDGALRALAAARAARLQSLLVQDYGIPAERLALGEPAVDRDAGRPAVAIALAAGR
;
A
#
# COMPACT_ATOMS: atom_id res chain seq x y z
N MET A 1 -38.02 12.70 2.19
CA MET A 1 -37.83 12.25 0.85
C MET A 1 -36.45 12.48 0.31
N LEU A 2 -35.81 11.39 -0.04
CA LEU A 2 -34.45 11.46 -0.50
C LEU A 2 -34.32 12.20 -1.83
N GLY A 3 -35.32 12.14 -2.68
CA GLY A 3 -35.27 12.76 -3.98
C GLY A 3 -35.34 14.29 -3.96
N SER A 4 -35.79 14.89 -2.87
CA SER A 4 -35.88 16.33 -2.76
C SER A 4 -34.75 16.94 -1.95
N ALA A 5 -33.93 16.13 -1.30
CA ALA A 5 -32.77 16.63 -0.58
C ALA A 5 -31.66 17.01 -1.57
N PRO A 6 -30.91 18.11 -1.30
CA PRO A 6 -29.71 18.36 -2.07
C PRO A 6 -28.83 17.11 -2.03
N ALA A 7 -28.32 16.70 -3.15
CA ALA A 7 -27.48 15.54 -3.21
C ALA A 7 -26.19 15.82 -2.44
N LEU A 8 -26.05 15.20 -1.28
CA LEU A 8 -24.80 15.20 -0.56
C LEU A 8 -23.89 14.17 -1.19
N ARG A 9 -22.68 14.57 -1.49
CA ARG A 9 -21.65 13.66 -1.97
C ARG A 9 -20.62 13.43 -0.88
N LEU A 10 -20.16 12.21 -0.80
CA LEU A 10 -19.03 11.86 0.03
C LEU A 10 -17.78 11.90 -0.84
N GLU A 11 -16.80 12.65 -0.44
CA GLU A 11 -15.51 12.64 -1.07
C GLU A 11 -14.59 11.70 -0.30
N LEU A 12 -14.05 10.71 -0.99
CA LEU A 12 -13.13 9.75 -0.41
C LEU A 12 -11.72 10.10 -0.85
N LYS A 13 -10.89 10.43 0.11
CA LYS A 13 -9.51 10.84 -0.14
C LYS A 13 -8.57 9.85 0.50
N GLY A 14 -7.93 9.03 -0.32
CA GLY A 14 -6.93 8.08 0.16
C GLY A 14 -5.64 8.79 0.52
N SER A 15 -4.90 8.23 1.47
CA SER A 15 -3.59 8.73 1.82
C SER A 15 -2.58 7.58 1.91
N ALA A 16 -1.32 7.91 1.71
CA ALA A 16 -0.20 7.03 1.91
C ALA A 16 0.85 7.76 2.74
N GLY A 17 1.50 7.04 3.63
CA GLY A 17 2.43 7.63 4.57
C GLY A 17 3.73 6.87 4.72
N GLY A 18 4.50 7.22 5.75
CA GLY A 18 5.81 6.63 6.01
C GLY A 18 5.84 5.10 6.06
N PRO A 19 4.92 4.45 6.79
CA PRO A 19 4.88 2.98 6.82
C PRO A 19 4.69 2.34 5.45
N ASP A 20 4.04 3.03 4.52
CA ASP A 20 3.81 2.51 3.17
C ASP A 20 5.07 2.47 2.34
N VAL A 21 6.01 3.37 2.60
CA VAL A 21 7.32 3.35 1.92
C VAL A 21 7.98 2.00 2.16
N ARG A 22 8.04 1.57 3.41
CA ARG A 22 8.64 0.30 3.77
C ARG A 22 7.86 -0.88 3.19
N ALA A 23 6.53 -0.84 3.24
CA ALA A 23 5.69 -1.89 2.69
C ALA A 23 5.90 -2.07 1.19
N LEU A 24 6.01 -0.96 0.44
CA LEU A 24 6.26 -1.01 -0.99
C LEU A 24 7.67 -1.51 -1.30
N GLN A 25 8.66 -1.13 -0.49
CA GLN A 25 10.03 -1.64 -0.63
C GLN A 25 10.07 -3.16 -0.43
N GLU A 26 9.40 -3.65 0.62
CA GLU A 26 9.34 -5.09 0.89
C GLU A 26 8.59 -5.85 -0.20
N ALA A 27 7.51 -5.28 -0.72
CA ALA A 27 6.77 -5.88 -1.83
C ALA A 27 7.62 -5.98 -3.09
N ALA A 28 8.43 -4.97 -3.38
CA ALA A 28 9.34 -4.98 -4.53
C ALA A 28 10.42 -6.05 -4.35
N ILE A 29 10.97 -6.18 -3.16
CA ILE A 29 11.97 -7.20 -2.84
C ILE A 29 11.36 -8.59 -3.00
N LEU A 30 10.17 -8.80 -2.46
CA LEU A 30 9.47 -10.08 -2.58
C LEU A 30 9.22 -10.46 -4.05
N ALA A 31 8.78 -9.48 -4.85
CA ALA A 31 8.55 -9.70 -6.28
C ALA A 31 9.84 -10.12 -6.98
N ASP A 32 10.96 -9.45 -6.69
CA ASP A 32 12.25 -9.78 -7.28
C ASP A 32 12.72 -11.17 -6.85
N LEU A 33 12.60 -11.51 -5.57
CA LEU A 33 13.01 -12.82 -5.06
C LEU A 33 12.15 -13.94 -5.62
N SER A 34 10.87 -13.68 -5.85
CA SER A 34 9.94 -14.66 -6.41
C SER A 34 10.13 -14.84 -7.91
N ALA A 35 10.50 -13.80 -8.62
CA ALA A 35 10.68 -13.83 -10.07
C ALA A 35 11.96 -14.59 -10.51
N ASP A 36 12.95 -14.64 -9.65
CA ASP A 36 14.24 -15.30 -9.94
C ASP A 36 14.87 -14.88 -11.28
N LYS A 37 14.80 -13.58 -11.59
CA LYS A 37 15.31 -13.02 -12.84
C LYS A 37 16.35 -11.93 -12.61
N GLY A 38 16.99 -11.54 -13.69
CA GLY A 38 18.19 -10.70 -13.74
C GLY A 38 18.24 -9.42 -12.91
N ALA A 39 17.12 -8.81 -12.60
CA ALA A 39 17.07 -7.67 -11.68
C ALA A 39 17.56 -8.01 -10.27
N LEU A 40 17.68 -9.29 -9.97
CA LEU A 40 18.20 -9.83 -8.72
C LEU A 40 19.71 -10.03 -8.71
N GLY A 41 20.39 -9.69 -9.79
CA GLY A 41 21.81 -9.94 -9.89
C GLY A 41 22.60 -9.46 -8.67
N THR A 42 22.31 -8.24 -8.22
CA THR A 42 22.98 -7.66 -7.06
C THR A 42 22.63 -8.42 -5.77
N LEU A 43 21.36 -8.74 -5.58
CA LEU A 43 20.92 -9.48 -4.38
C LEU A 43 21.47 -10.90 -4.36
N ARG A 44 21.53 -11.55 -5.51
CA ARG A 44 22.11 -12.88 -5.62
C ARG A 44 23.56 -12.93 -5.22
N ASN A 45 24.31 -11.91 -5.59
CA ASN A 45 25.73 -11.83 -5.32
C ASN A 45 26.03 -11.52 -3.87
N LEU A 46 25.08 -10.89 -3.14
CA LEU A 46 25.30 -10.40 -1.79
C LEU A 46 24.77 -11.34 -0.72
N ALA A 47 23.96 -12.32 -1.07
CA ALA A 47 23.31 -13.17 -0.08
C ALA A 47 23.30 -14.62 -0.49
N SER A 48 23.43 -15.50 0.49
CA SER A 48 23.28 -16.94 0.27
C SER A 48 21.83 -17.30 -0.13
N ARG A 49 21.68 -18.47 -0.74
CA ARG A 49 20.36 -19.00 -1.08
C ARG A 49 19.46 -19.12 0.16
N GLY A 50 20.02 -19.56 1.29
CA GLY A 50 19.27 -19.69 2.53
C GLY A 50 18.77 -18.35 3.04
N THR A 51 19.60 -17.30 2.99
CA THR A 51 19.22 -15.95 3.38
C THR A 51 18.07 -15.42 2.51
N ARG A 52 18.20 -15.57 1.19
CA ARG A 52 17.16 -15.15 0.25
C ARG A 52 15.83 -15.88 0.49
N SER A 53 15.90 -17.19 0.70
CA SER A 53 14.71 -18.00 0.94
C SER A 53 14.03 -17.60 2.25
N ALA A 54 14.80 -17.39 3.32
CA ALA A 54 14.25 -17.00 4.61
C ALA A 54 13.56 -15.63 4.53
N ILE A 55 14.18 -14.66 3.87
CA ILE A 55 13.59 -13.33 3.71
C ILE A 55 12.33 -13.40 2.83
N ARG A 56 12.39 -14.15 1.73
CA ARG A 56 11.23 -14.34 0.85
C ARG A 56 10.04 -14.92 1.63
N ASP A 57 10.28 -15.95 2.42
CA ASP A 57 9.21 -16.60 3.16
C ASP A 57 8.61 -15.68 4.22
N ALA A 58 9.44 -14.89 4.89
CA ALA A 58 8.97 -13.91 5.87
C ALA A 58 8.14 -12.80 5.22
N LEU A 59 8.59 -12.29 4.08
CA LEU A 59 7.85 -11.25 3.34
C LEU A 59 6.52 -11.78 2.80
N ALA A 60 6.50 -13.01 2.30
CA ALA A 60 5.28 -13.64 1.83
C ALA A 60 4.28 -13.84 2.97
N ALA A 61 4.74 -14.23 4.16
CA ALA A 61 3.89 -14.35 5.32
C ALA A 61 3.30 -13.01 5.74
N ARG A 62 4.10 -11.95 5.77
CA ARG A 62 3.62 -10.60 6.08
C ARG A 62 2.61 -10.09 5.06
N ALA A 63 2.83 -10.37 3.79
CA ALA A 63 1.89 -9.99 2.74
C ALA A 63 0.54 -10.68 2.89
N SER A 64 0.52 -11.87 3.50
CA SER A 64 -0.70 -12.62 3.80
C SER A 64 -1.34 -12.23 5.15
N GLY A 65 -0.81 -11.20 5.82
CA GLY A 65 -1.32 -10.74 7.10
C GLY A 65 -0.83 -11.56 8.30
N LYS A 66 0.13 -12.44 8.10
CA LYS A 66 0.71 -13.24 9.18
C LYS A 66 1.91 -12.53 9.79
N SER A 67 2.14 -12.78 11.07
CA SER A 67 3.36 -12.33 11.72
C SER A 67 4.54 -13.18 11.26
N ALA A 68 5.64 -12.51 10.96
CA ALA A 68 6.89 -13.20 10.65
C ALA A 68 8.04 -12.41 11.25
N GLU A 69 8.78 -13.06 12.11
CA GLU A 69 9.97 -12.47 12.71
C GLU A 69 11.21 -12.95 12.00
N LEU A 70 12.14 -12.04 11.81
CA LEU A 70 13.46 -12.34 11.26
C LEU A 70 14.49 -12.26 12.37
N SER A 71 15.53 -13.09 12.29
CA SER A 71 16.68 -12.94 13.15
C SER A 71 17.29 -11.55 12.97
N PRO A 72 18.03 -11.01 13.97
CA PRO A 72 18.64 -9.69 13.84
C PRO A 72 19.51 -9.54 12.58
N GLU A 73 20.21 -10.60 12.19
CA GLU A 73 21.05 -10.59 10.99
C GLU A 73 20.22 -10.49 9.71
N LEU A 74 19.14 -11.26 9.62
CA LEU A 74 18.26 -11.22 8.47
C LEU A 74 17.49 -9.91 8.40
N ALA A 75 17.06 -9.38 9.54
CA ALA A 75 16.41 -8.08 9.61
C ALA A 75 17.34 -6.97 9.11
N LYS A 76 18.60 -7.01 9.50
CA LYS A 76 19.59 -6.04 9.02
C LYS A 76 19.80 -6.14 7.51
N THR A 77 19.89 -7.35 6.99
CA THR A 77 20.01 -7.57 5.55
C THR A 77 18.82 -7.01 4.80
N LEU A 78 17.61 -7.26 5.31
CA LEU A 78 16.39 -6.73 4.71
C LEU A 78 16.36 -5.20 4.75
N ASP A 79 16.80 -4.60 5.84
CA ASP A 79 16.89 -3.15 5.96
C ASP A 79 17.84 -2.57 4.91
N GLU A 80 18.97 -3.20 4.69
CA GLU A 80 19.94 -2.79 3.68
C GLU A 80 19.34 -2.88 2.27
N TRP A 81 18.63 -3.97 1.98
CA TRP A 81 17.98 -4.14 0.67
C TRP A 81 16.87 -3.11 0.47
N ALA A 82 16.10 -2.84 1.52
CA ALA A 82 15.04 -1.84 1.44
C ALA A 82 15.60 -0.44 1.20
N ALA A 83 16.72 -0.10 1.85
CA ALA A 83 17.35 1.20 1.68
C ALA A 83 17.82 1.46 0.25
N GLU A 84 18.13 0.42 -0.51
CA GLU A 84 18.50 0.53 -1.92
C GLU A 84 17.30 0.75 -2.85
N ARG A 85 16.09 0.61 -2.35
CA ARG A 85 14.87 0.72 -3.13
C ARG A 85 14.24 2.08 -2.94
N THR A 86 14.10 2.83 -4.02
CA THR A 86 13.43 4.12 -4.00
C THR A 86 11.96 3.93 -4.28
N VAL A 87 11.10 4.46 -3.42
CA VAL A 87 9.66 4.49 -3.63
C VAL A 87 9.29 5.88 -4.09
N SER A 88 8.74 5.98 -5.29
CA SER A 88 8.35 7.26 -5.88
C SER A 88 7.05 7.78 -5.25
N ASP A 89 6.84 9.10 -5.32
CA ASP A 89 5.58 9.70 -4.92
C ASP A 89 4.43 9.18 -5.79
N GLY A 90 4.69 8.87 -7.06
CA GLY A 90 3.70 8.25 -7.94
C GLY A 90 3.21 6.90 -7.44
N ALA A 91 4.11 6.07 -6.91
CA ALA A 91 3.75 4.77 -6.33
C ALA A 91 2.90 4.96 -5.07
N LEU A 92 3.24 5.92 -4.22
CA LEU A 92 2.47 6.24 -3.01
C LEU A 92 1.09 6.81 -3.37
N ARG A 93 1.02 7.67 -4.37
CA ARG A 93 -0.27 8.18 -4.87
C ARG A 93 -1.16 7.07 -5.40
N ALA A 94 -0.58 6.13 -6.16
CA ALA A 94 -1.33 4.98 -6.66
C ALA A 94 -1.89 4.14 -5.53
N LEU A 95 -1.12 3.91 -4.48
CA LEU A 95 -1.57 3.19 -3.29
C LEU A 95 -2.70 3.95 -2.59
N ALA A 96 -2.55 5.25 -2.41
CA ALA A 96 -3.57 6.09 -1.79
C ALA A 96 -4.86 6.08 -2.61
N ALA A 97 -4.77 6.20 -3.93
CA ALA A 97 -5.91 6.14 -4.83
C ALA A 97 -6.60 4.78 -4.77
N ALA A 98 -5.83 3.70 -4.72
CA ALA A 98 -6.36 2.35 -4.62
C ALA A 98 -7.14 2.13 -3.32
N ARG A 99 -6.67 2.70 -2.22
CA ARG A 99 -7.38 2.63 -0.94
C ARG A 99 -8.74 3.32 -1.00
N ALA A 100 -8.79 4.51 -1.60
CA ALA A 100 -10.05 5.23 -1.76
C ALA A 100 -11.01 4.48 -2.69
N ALA A 101 -10.51 3.93 -3.79
CA ALA A 101 -11.31 3.16 -4.73
C ALA A 101 -11.87 1.88 -4.09
N ARG A 102 -11.07 1.23 -3.26
CA ARG A 102 -11.50 0.04 -2.55
C ARG A 102 -12.62 0.35 -1.56
N LEU A 103 -12.50 1.45 -0.82
CA LEU A 103 -13.55 1.89 0.09
C LEU A 103 -14.82 2.25 -0.70
N GLN A 104 -14.68 2.93 -1.83
CA GLN A 104 -15.82 3.24 -2.70
C GLN A 104 -16.58 1.97 -3.10
N SER A 105 -15.86 0.96 -3.57
CA SER A 105 -16.46 -0.32 -3.94
C SER A 105 -17.19 -0.97 -2.78
N LEU A 106 -16.58 -0.92 -1.60
CA LEU A 106 -17.15 -1.50 -0.39
C LEU A 106 -18.45 -0.80 -0.01
N LEU A 107 -18.47 0.53 -0.04
CA LEU A 107 -19.66 1.32 0.29
C LEU A 107 -20.79 1.07 -0.71
N VAL A 108 -20.47 0.90 -1.98
CA VAL A 108 -21.48 0.59 -2.99
C VAL A 108 -22.02 -0.82 -2.81
N GLN A 109 -21.14 -1.80 -2.65
CA GLN A 109 -21.53 -3.22 -2.63
C GLN A 109 -22.11 -3.66 -1.31
N ASP A 110 -21.52 -3.26 -0.20
CA ASP A 110 -21.91 -3.76 1.12
C ASP A 110 -22.93 -2.85 1.82
N TYR A 111 -22.91 -1.56 1.53
CA TYR A 111 -23.76 -0.58 2.19
C TYR A 111 -24.81 0.03 1.26
N GLY A 112 -24.81 -0.35 0.00
CA GLY A 112 -25.84 0.09 -0.95
C GLY A 112 -25.84 1.58 -1.26
N ILE A 113 -24.73 2.27 -1.02
CA ILE A 113 -24.63 3.71 -1.32
C ILE A 113 -24.52 3.90 -2.83
N PRO A 114 -25.36 4.77 -3.46
CA PRO A 114 -25.24 5.01 -4.89
C PRO A 114 -23.88 5.53 -5.28
N ALA A 115 -23.30 4.97 -6.34
CA ALA A 115 -21.97 5.35 -6.79
C ALA A 115 -21.87 6.84 -7.15
N GLU A 116 -22.93 7.44 -7.66
CA GLU A 116 -22.96 8.86 -8.00
C GLU A 116 -22.89 9.80 -6.80
N ARG A 117 -23.06 9.27 -5.59
CA ARG A 117 -22.87 10.04 -4.35
C ARG A 117 -21.48 9.93 -3.77
N LEU A 118 -20.64 9.12 -4.38
CA LEU A 118 -19.26 8.93 -3.95
C LEU A 118 -18.32 9.54 -4.99
N ALA A 119 -17.43 10.40 -4.55
CA ALA A 119 -16.40 10.99 -5.39
C ALA A 119 -15.03 10.60 -4.84
N LEU A 120 -14.08 10.35 -5.72
CA LEU A 120 -12.69 10.12 -5.32
C LEU A 120 -11.97 11.46 -5.39
N GLY A 121 -11.42 11.88 -4.26
CA GLY A 121 -10.61 13.10 -4.18
C GLY A 121 -9.16 12.83 -4.55
N GLU A 122 -8.38 13.88 -4.59
CA GLU A 122 -6.94 13.79 -4.86
C GLU A 122 -6.23 12.92 -3.81
N PRO A 123 -5.44 11.94 -4.23
CA PRO A 123 -4.67 11.16 -3.27
C PRO A 123 -3.66 12.03 -2.53
N ALA A 124 -3.50 11.80 -1.25
CA ALA A 124 -2.55 12.52 -0.41
C ALA A 124 -1.34 11.65 -0.11
N VAL A 125 -0.16 12.22 -0.22
CA VAL A 125 1.09 11.55 0.14
C VAL A 125 1.78 12.38 1.21
N ASP A 126 2.00 11.77 2.37
CA ASP A 126 2.73 12.38 3.47
C ASP A 126 3.65 11.35 4.10
N ARG A 127 4.93 11.42 3.74
CA ARG A 127 5.92 10.44 4.20
C ARG A 127 6.15 10.49 5.70
N ASP A 128 5.75 11.58 6.36
CA ASP A 128 5.86 11.73 7.79
C ASP A 128 4.62 11.23 8.53
N ALA A 129 3.53 10.94 7.81
CA ALA A 129 2.31 10.44 8.43
C ALA A 129 2.50 9.02 8.95
N GLY A 130 2.19 8.80 10.22
CA GLY A 130 2.31 7.50 10.87
C GLY A 130 1.17 6.54 10.57
N ARG A 131 0.02 7.04 10.17
CA ARG A 131 -1.17 6.23 9.89
C ARG A 131 -1.87 6.69 8.63
N PRO A 132 -1.58 6.03 7.50
CA PRO A 132 -2.33 6.29 6.28
C PRO A 132 -3.78 5.83 6.44
N ALA A 133 -4.69 6.61 5.91
CA ALA A 133 -6.12 6.33 6.02
C ALA A 133 -6.86 6.87 4.80
N VAL A 134 -8.13 6.53 4.72
CA VAL A 134 -9.03 7.19 3.77
C VAL A 134 -9.87 8.20 4.54
N ALA A 135 -9.74 9.46 4.19
CA ALA A 135 -10.56 10.51 4.74
C ALA A 135 -11.88 10.57 4.00
N ILE A 136 -12.97 10.73 4.75
CA ILE A 136 -14.30 10.90 4.19
C ILE A 136 -14.75 12.30 4.52
N ALA A 137 -15.08 13.08 3.50
CA ALA A 137 -15.58 14.43 3.67
C ALA A 137 -16.93 14.57 3.00
N LEU A 138 -17.81 15.36 3.60
CA LEU A 138 -19.06 15.73 2.99
C LEU A 138 -18.84 16.89 2.03
N ALA A 139 -19.27 16.73 0.81
CA ALA A 139 -19.22 17.78 -0.18
C ALA A 139 -20.64 18.12 -0.64
N ALA A 140 -20.88 19.39 -0.93
CA ALA A 140 -22.15 19.79 -1.51
C ALA A 140 -22.24 19.25 -2.92
N GLY A 141 -23.24 18.40 -3.17
CA GLY A 141 -23.48 17.86 -4.48
C GLY A 141 -24.09 18.90 -5.41
N ARG A 142 -23.73 18.87 -6.68
CA ARG A 142 -24.33 19.69 -7.72
C ARG A 142 -24.79 18.82 -8.88
#